data_d54baed25d51b500fb3237b715f4a1ab
#
_entry.id   d54baed25d51b500fb3237b715f4a1ab
#
_cell.length_a   1.000
_cell.length_b   1.000
_cell.length_c   1.000
_cell.angle_alpha   90.00
_cell.angle_beta   90.00
_cell.angle_gamma   90.00
#
_symmetry.space_group_name_H-M   'P 1'
#
loop_
_entity.id
_entity.type
_entity.pdbx_description
1 polymer ?
#
loop_
_entity_poly.entity_id
_entity_poly.type
_entity_poly.pdbx_seq_one_letter_code
_entity_poly.pdbx_strand_id
1 'polypeptide(L)'
;NGIIFTTMQKFEESNEPLSERHNIIVMADEAHRGQYGLAEKIKITKNEDGDEVAKRVIGTARIIRNTLPNATYIGFTGTPISSKDRSTREVFGDYIDIYDMTQAVEDGATRPVYYESRVIKLNLDETTLKLIDAEYDLMALNADEEVIEKSKRELGQLEAVLGNDNTINSLVCDIIDHYENNRENLLTGKAMIVAYSRPIAMKIYKRILELRPTWTEKVGVVMTSSNNDPEEWKQIIGNKHHKNELAKKFKDNSSAMKIAIVVDMWLSLIHISEPTRPLYI
;
A
#
# COMPACT_ATOMS: atom_id res chain seq x y z
N ASN A 1 -31.93 12.66 11.57
CA ASN A 1 -31.64 11.40 10.91
C ASN A 1 -30.93 11.71 9.59
N GLY A 2 -29.79 11.11 9.34
CA GLY A 2 -29.03 11.33 8.12
C GLY A 2 -27.80 10.44 8.05
N ILE A 3 -27.10 10.47 6.91
CA ILE A 3 -25.82 9.78 6.70
C ILE A 3 -24.73 10.83 6.85
N ILE A 4 -23.69 10.50 7.62
CA ILE A 4 -22.52 11.34 7.84
C ILE A 4 -21.29 10.60 7.31
N PHE A 5 -20.59 11.23 6.37
CA PHE A 5 -19.28 10.74 5.92
C PHE A 5 -18.17 11.47 6.67
N THR A 6 -17.26 10.72 7.24
CA THR A 6 -16.13 11.26 8.00
C THR A 6 -14.90 10.37 7.85
N THR A 7 -13.74 10.91 8.21
CA THR A 7 -12.49 10.13 8.31
C THR A 7 -12.21 9.80 9.77
N MET A 8 -11.51 8.69 10.00
CA MET A 8 -11.15 8.23 11.36
C MET A 8 -10.30 9.26 12.12
N GLN A 9 -9.49 10.02 11.41
CA GLN A 9 -8.60 11.03 11.97
C GLN A 9 -9.33 12.21 12.63
N LYS A 10 -10.63 12.33 12.40
CA LYS A 10 -11.46 13.37 13.05
C LYS A 10 -11.98 12.95 14.43
N PHE A 11 -11.80 11.70 14.81
CA PHE A 11 -12.12 11.24 16.16
C PHE A 11 -10.91 11.45 17.05
N GLU A 12 -11.07 12.32 18.04
CA GLU A 12 -10.04 12.64 19.02
C GLU A 12 -10.38 12.02 20.37
N GLU A 13 -9.37 11.83 21.21
CA GLU A 13 -9.58 11.37 22.58
C GLU A 13 -10.36 12.43 23.35
N SER A 14 -11.53 12.05 23.86
CA SER A 14 -12.39 12.90 24.68
C SER A 14 -12.85 12.17 25.94
N ASN A 15 -13.00 12.91 27.03
CA ASN A 15 -13.55 12.37 28.27
C ASN A 15 -15.08 12.20 28.19
N GLU A 16 -15.74 12.82 27.23
CA GLU A 16 -17.17 12.73 27.03
C GLU A 16 -17.49 12.11 25.66
N PRO A 17 -18.48 11.22 25.59
CA PRO A 17 -18.92 10.65 24.32
C PRO A 17 -19.58 11.72 23.44
N LEU A 18 -19.35 11.64 22.14
CA LEU A 18 -20.02 12.51 21.15
C LEU A 18 -21.54 12.26 21.14
N SER A 19 -21.92 11.01 21.36
CA SER A 19 -23.32 10.63 21.45
C SER A 19 -23.50 9.28 22.16
N GLU A 20 -24.48 9.20 23.06
CA GLU A 20 -24.88 7.97 23.74
C GLU A 20 -26.06 7.25 23.06
N ARG A 21 -26.45 7.68 21.88
CA ARG A 21 -27.58 7.10 21.15
C ARG A 21 -27.29 5.66 20.71
N HIS A 22 -28.32 4.79 20.86
CA HIS A 22 -28.27 3.38 20.47
C HIS A 22 -28.64 3.11 18.99
N ASN A 23 -29.16 4.11 18.28
CA ASN A 23 -29.60 4.00 16.90
C ASN A 23 -28.59 4.59 15.92
N ILE A 24 -27.30 4.47 16.22
CA ILE A 24 -26.18 4.86 15.34
C ILE A 24 -25.56 3.58 14.81
N ILE A 25 -25.34 3.54 13.49
CA ILE A 25 -24.59 2.49 12.81
C ILE A 25 -23.33 3.12 12.24
N VAL A 26 -22.19 2.61 12.65
CA VAL A 26 -20.87 3.00 12.12
C VAL A 26 -20.43 1.97 11.11
N MET A 27 -20.31 2.38 9.86
CA MET A 27 -19.83 1.55 8.75
C MET A 27 -18.40 1.96 8.44
N ALA A 28 -17.45 1.05 8.68
CA ALA A 28 -16.04 1.26 8.45
C ALA A 28 -15.59 0.55 7.17
N ASP A 29 -15.23 1.34 6.17
CA ASP A 29 -14.60 0.81 4.95
C ASP A 29 -13.09 0.64 5.18
N GLU A 30 -12.48 -0.32 4.48
CA GLU A 30 -11.07 -0.69 4.65
C GLU A 30 -10.72 -0.93 6.13
N ALA A 31 -11.55 -1.69 6.83
CA ALA A 31 -11.49 -1.87 8.28
C ALA A 31 -10.15 -2.40 8.81
N HIS A 32 -9.31 -2.97 7.92
CA HIS A 32 -7.93 -3.36 8.23
C HIS A 32 -6.97 -2.18 8.35
N ARG A 33 -7.34 -0.97 7.86
CA ARG A 33 -6.47 0.21 7.91
C ARG A 33 -6.71 1.04 9.17
N GLY A 34 -5.74 1.05 10.08
CA GLY A 34 -5.74 1.99 11.22
C GLY A 34 -6.78 1.76 12.31
N GLN A 35 -7.65 0.76 12.20
CA GLN A 35 -8.64 0.43 13.22
C GLN A 35 -8.15 -0.68 14.16
N TYR A 36 -6.85 -0.67 14.46
CA TYR A 36 -6.22 -1.62 15.33
C TYR A 36 -6.14 -1.11 16.76
N GLY A 37 -6.24 -2.06 17.69
CA GLY A 37 -5.90 -1.87 19.07
C GLY A 37 -7.06 -1.27 19.87
N LEU A 38 -7.77 -2.15 20.54
CA LEU A 38 -8.58 -1.82 21.72
C LEU A 38 -7.66 -1.61 22.93
N ALA A 39 -6.38 -2.01 22.84
CA ALA A 39 -5.41 -1.93 23.92
C ALA A 39 -4.82 -0.52 24.06
N GLU A 40 -4.58 -0.15 25.31
CA GLU A 40 -3.79 1.03 25.66
C GLU A 40 -2.33 0.63 25.77
N LYS A 41 -1.44 1.44 25.20
CA LYS A 41 0.01 1.26 25.34
C LYS A 41 0.61 2.50 25.99
N ILE A 42 1.54 2.30 26.90
CA ILE A 42 2.33 3.39 27.46
C ILE A 42 3.62 3.45 26.63
N LYS A 43 3.83 4.56 25.94
CA LYS A 43 5.10 4.86 25.27
C LYS A 43 5.92 5.80 26.11
N ILE A 44 7.19 5.45 26.31
CA ILE A 44 8.14 6.37 26.91
C ILE A 44 8.72 7.21 25.78
N THR A 45 8.49 8.52 25.82
CA THR A 45 9.03 9.48 24.84
C THR A 45 9.90 10.49 25.56
N LYS A 46 10.95 11.00 24.92
CA LYS A 46 11.75 12.09 25.46
C LYS A 46 11.08 13.41 25.16
N ASN A 47 10.95 14.29 26.17
CA ASN A 47 10.50 15.67 25.99
C ASN A 47 11.60 16.52 25.34
N GLU A 48 11.30 17.81 25.07
CA GLU A 48 12.27 18.76 24.49
C GLU A 48 13.51 18.97 25.37
N ASP A 49 13.42 18.67 26.66
CA ASP A 49 14.49 18.78 27.65
C ASP A 49 15.32 17.48 27.77
N GLY A 50 14.92 16.41 27.07
CA GLY A 50 15.61 15.12 27.05
C GLY A 50 15.18 14.14 28.14
N ASP A 51 14.20 14.48 28.98
CA ASP A 51 13.67 13.61 30.04
C ASP A 51 12.70 12.59 29.48
N GLU A 52 12.73 11.38 30.04
CA GLU A 52 11.79 10.32 29.66
C GLU A 52 10.40 10.59 30.26
N VAL A 53 9.42 10.76 29.38
CA VAL A 53 8.01 10.98 29.75
C VAL A 53 7.18 9.81 29.22
N ALA A 54 6.46 9.17 30.13
CA ALA A 54 5.49 8.13 29.76
C ALA A 54 4.26 8.76 29.11
N LYS A 55 4.06 8.52 27.81
CA LYS A 55 2.89 8.96 27.06
C LYS A 55 1.93 7.80 26.84
N ARG A 56 0.69 7.96 27.29
CA ARG A 56 -0.40 7.02 27.00
C ARG A 56 -0.79 7.13 25.53
N VAL A 57 -0.79 6.01 24.82
CA VAL A 57 -1.26 5.92 23.42
C VAL A 57 -2.45 4.98 23.38
N ILE A 58 -3.58 5.50 22.93
CA ILE A 58 -4.82 4.76 22.78
C ILE A 58 -5.02 4.43 21.31
N GLY A 59 -5.37 3.17 21.03
CA GLY A 59 -5.67 2.75 19.67
C GLY A 59 -6.91 3.47 19.09
N THR A 60 -6.87 3.80 17.80
CA THR A 60 -7.95 4.53 17.12
C THR A 60 -9.31 3.86 17.24
N ALA A 61 -9.35 2.52 17.18
CA ALA A 61 -10.59 1.76 17.36
C ALA A 61 -11.23 2.02 18.73
N ARG A 62 -10.41 2.12 19.78
CA ARG A 62 -10.89 2.42 21.13
C ARG A 62 -11.38 3.87 21.26
N ILE A 63 -10.69 4.82 20.65
CA ILE A 63 -11.13 6.21 20.62
C ILE A 63 -12.52 6.31 20.00
N ILE A 64 -12.73 5.69 18.83
CA ILE A 64 -14.02 5.72 18.14
C ILE A 64 -15.12 5.05 19.00
N ARG A 65 -14.80 3.92 19.64
CA ARG A 65 -15.77 3.25 20.52
C ARG A 65 -16.11 4.05 21.77
N ASN A 66 -15.14 4.75 22.36
CA ASN A 66 -15.41 5.63 23.50
C ASN A 66 -16.26 6.85 23.08
N THR A 67 -16.05 7.33 21.86
CA THR A 67 -16.79 8.47 21.30
C THR A 67 -18.26 8.13 20.99
N LEU A 68 -18.53 6.88 20.60
CA LEU A 68 -19.87 6.37 20.27
C LEU A 68 -20.11 5.01 20.95
N PRO A 69 -20.24 4.96 22.28
CA PRO A 69 -20.20 3.72 23.05
C PRO A 69 -21.36 2.76 22.77
N ASN A 70 -22.50 3.28 22.38
CA ASN A 70 -23.72 2.51 22.15
C ASN A 70 -24.02 2.27 20.65
N ALA A 71 -23.10 2.64 19.75
CA ALA A 71 -23.28 2.43 18.31
C ALA A 71 -23.05 0.96 17.92
N THR A 72 -23.71 0.54 16.87
CA THR A 72 -23.43 -0.74 16.17
C THR A 72 -22.33 -0.52 15.16
N TYR A 73 -21.32 -1.40 15.12
CA TYR A 73 -20.15 -1.29 14.24
C TYR A 73 -20.14 -2.40 13.21
N ILE A 74 -19.97 -2.04 11.95
CA ILE A 74 -19.84 -2.96 10.82
C ILE A 74 -18.56 -2.59 10.08
N GLY A 75 -17.66 -3.56 9.89
CA GLY A 75 -16.42 -3.39 9.11
C GLY A 75 -16.49 -4.09 7.77
N PHE A 76 -16.04 -3.42 6.73
CA PHE A 76 -15.84 -3.97 5.39
C PHE A 76 -14.33 -3.99 5.09
N THR A 77 -13.83 -5.12 4.60
CA THR A 77 -12.41 -5.24 4.24
C THR A 77 -12.18 -6.37 3.25
N GLY A 78 -11.35 -6.13 2.24
CA GLY A 78 -10.85 -7.17 1.34
C GLY A 78 -9.68 -7.98 1.93
N THR A 79 -9.05 -7.50 3.02
CA THR A 79 -7.86 -8.10 3.62
C THR A 79 -7.95 -8.11 5.14
N PRO A 80 -8.79 -8.99 5.74
CA PRO A 80 -8.90 -9.07 7.19
C PRO A 80 -7.57 -9.50 7.82
N ILE A 81 -7.22 -8.89 8.94
CA ILE A 81 -5.99 -9.18 9.67
C ILE A 81 -6.30 -10.07 10.86
N SER A 82 -5.48 -11.11 11.02
CA SER A 82 -5.51 -12.04 12.16
C SER A 82 -4.10 -12.22 12.70
N SER A 83 -3.59 -11.21 13.42
CA SER A 83 -2.35 -11.32 14.18
C SER A 83 -2.60 -11.22 15.69
N LYS A 84 -1.64 -11.66 16.52
CA LYS A 84 -1.79 -11.69 18.00
C LYS A 84 -2.14 -10.32 18.60
N ASP A 85 -1.67 -9.22 17.98
CA ASP A 85 -1.89 -7.87 18.50
C ASP A 85 -2.90 -7.06 17.67
N ARG A 86 -3.42 -7.61 16.58
CA ARG A 86 -4.32 -6.92 15.65
C ARG A 86 -5.28 -7.91 15.03
N SER A 87 -6.51 -7.88 15.46
CA SER A 87 -7.54 -8.75 14.90
C SER A 87 -8.75 -7.92 14.49
N THR A 88 -9.13 -8.02 13.23
CA THR A 88 -10.37 -7.41 12.72
C THR A 88 -11.59 -7.99 13.47
N ARG A 89 -11.52 -9.28 13.84
CA ARG A 89 -12.59 -9.95 14.60
C ARG A 89 -12.74 -9.43 16.03
N GLU A 90 -11.64 -9.04 16.68
CA GLU A 90 -11.71 -8.45 18.03
C GLU A 90 -12.39 -7.07 18.01
N VAL A 91 -12.24 -6.33 16.92
CA VAL A 91 -12.82 -5.01 16.79
C VAL A 91 -14.26 -5.04 16.32
N PHE A 92 -14.60 -5.88 15.34
CA PHE A 92 -15.92 -5.89 14.70
C PHE A 92 -16.77 -7.12 15.00
N GLY A 93 -16.22 -8.15 15.66
CA GLY A 93 -16.88 -9.42 15.88
C GLY A 93 -16.66 -10.42 14.75
N ASP A 94 -17.42 -11.50 14.76
CA ASP A 94 -17.34 -12.55 13.75
C ASP A 94 -17.82 -12.07 12.38
N TYR A 95 -17.38 -12.77 11.34
CA TYR A 95 -17.81 -12.48 9.98
C TYR A 95 -19.31 -12.67 9.81
N ILE A 96 -19.97 -11.67 9.24
CA ILE A 96 -21.37 -11.75 8.83
C ILE A 96 -21.46 -12.48 7.50
N ASP A 97 -20.52 -12.16 6.58
CA ASP A 97 -20.43 -12.76 5.26
C ASP A 97 -19.00 -12.71 4.74
N ILE A 98 -18.63 -13.67 3.88
CA ILE A 98 -17.34 -13.74 3.22
C ILE A 98 -17.58 -13.93 1.71
N TYR A 99 -17.16 -12.95 0.94
CA TYR A 99 -17.14 -13.03 -0.52
C TYR A 99 -15.67 -13.01 -0.97
N ASP A 100 -15.10 -14.20 -1.13
CA ASP A 100 -13.69 -14.35 -1.43
C ASP A 100 -13.38 -14.27 -2.94
N MET A 101 -12.07 -14.27 -3.27
CA MET A 101 -11.62 -14.20 -4.65
C MET A 101 -12.08 -15.40 -5.49
N THR A 102 -12.22 -16.57 -4.90
CA THR A 102 -12.66 -17.79 -5.60
C THR A 102 -14.10 -17.62 -6.05
N GLN A 103 -14.96 -17.24 -5.12
CA GLN A 103 -16.37 -16.98 -5.40
C GLN A 103 -16.55 -15.84 -6.40
N ALA A 104 -15.75 -14.77 -6.27
CA ALA A 104 -15.79 -13.64 -7.19
C ALA A 104 -15.40 -14.03 -8.64
N VAL A 105 -14.51 -15.01 -8.81
CA VAL A 105 -14.14 -15.57 -10.11
C VAL A 105 -15.24 -16.47 -10.64
N GLU A 106 -15.83 -17.34 -9.81
CA GLU A 106 -16.95 -18.23 -10.18
C GLU A 106 -18.16 -17.44 -10.62
N ASP A 107 -18.47 -16.34 -9.94
CA ASP A 107 -19.57 -15.42 -10.28
C ASP A 107 -19.24 -14.53 -11.50
N GLY A 108 -18.04 -14.59 -12.04
CA GLY A 108 -17.59 -13.76 -13.16
C GLY A 108 -17.39 -12.28 -12.80
N ALA A 109 -17.39 -11.92 -11.51
CA ALA A 109 -17.18 -10.56 -11.02
C ALA A 109 -15.71 -10.13 -11.17
N THR A 110 -14.77 -11.08 -11.04
CA THR A 110 -13.34 -10.87 -11.21
C THR A 110 -12.73 -11.91 -12.14
N ARG A 111 -11.48 -11.69 -12.55
CA ARG A 111 -10.70 -12.68 -13.31
C ARG A 111 -9.75 -13.43 -12.39
N PRO A 112 -9.37 -14.67 -12.75
CA PRO A 112 -8.36 -15.42 -12.00
C PRO A 112 -7.04 -14.64 -11.95
N VAL A 113 -6.40 -14.66 -10.78
CA VAL A 113 -5.04 -14.13 -10.59
C VAL A 113 -4.06 -15.28 -10.65
N TYR A 114 -3.10 -15.19 -11.57
CA TYR A 114 -2.01 -16.15 -11.68
C TYR A 114 -0.76 -15.56 -11.04
N TYR A 115 -0.23 -16.26 -10.05
CA TYR A 115 0.99 -15.89 -9.38
C TYR A 115 2.18 -16.61 -10.00
N GLU A 116 3.17 -15.84 -10.45
CA GLU A 116 4.46 -16.36 -10.94
C GLU A 116 5.58 -15.76 -10.07
N SER A 117 6.26 -16.62 -9.32
CA SER A 117 7.44 -16.21 -8.56
C SER A 117 8.66 -16.20 -9.46
N ARG A 118 9.21 -15.01 -9.71
CA ARG A 118 10.43 -14.83 -10.50
C ARG A 118 11.55 -14.37 -9.56
N VAL A 119 12.48 -15.29 -9.32
CA VAL A 119 13.63 -15.00 -8.46
C VAL A 119 14.76 -14.49 -9.35
N ILE A 120 15.04 -13.21 -9.22
CA ILE A 120 16.28 -12.65 -9.77
C ILE A 120 17.41 -13.23 -8.93
N LYS A 121 18.41 -13.84 -9.59
CA LYS A 121 19.65 -14.21 -8.93
C LYS A 121 20.37 -12.93 -8.52
N LEU A 122 19.92 -12.36 -7.41
CA LEU A 122 20.71 -11.41 -6.68
C LEU A 122 21.91 -12.22 -6.16
N ASN A 123 23.12 -11.80 -6.43
CA ASN A 123 24.30 -12.31 -5.71
C ASN A 123 24.25 -11.78 -4.28
N LEU A 124 23.16 -12.05 -3.57
CA LEU A 124 22.96 -11.73 -2.18
C LEU A 124 23.65 -12.83 -1.36
N ASP A 125 24.48 -12.43 -0.43
CA ASP A 125 24.97 -13.34 0.58
C ASP A 125 23.84 -13.80 1.51
N GLU A 126 24.04 -14.90 2.21
CA GLU A 126 23.06 -15.42 3.18
C GLU A 126 22.66 -14.41 4.25
N THR A 127 23.52 -13.45 4.55
CA THR A 127 23.29 -12.40 5.54
C THR A 127 22.20 -11.45 5.07
N THR A 128 22.25 -11.08 3.79
CA THR A 128 21.25 -10.19 3.16
C THR A 128 19.91 -10.89 3.01
N LEU A 129 19.87 -12.18 2.69
CA LEU A 129 18.63 -12.95 2.65
C LEU A 129 17.99 -13.04 4.04
N LYS A 130 18.76 -13.28 5.11
CA LYS A 130 18.24 -13.27 6.49
C LYS A 130 17.74 -11.90 6.94
N LEU A 131 18.31 -10.80 6.42
CA LEU A 131 17.81 -9.45 6.69
C LEU A 131 16.45 -9.21 6.03
N ILE A 132 16.24 -9.71 4.81
CA ILE A 132 14.97 -9.62 4.09
C ILE A 132 13.87 -10.40 4.84
N ASP A 133 14.18 -11.63 5.29
CA ASP A 133 13.23 -12.46 6.04
C ASP A 133 12.89 -11.82 7.40
N ALA A 134 13.90 -11.30 8.11
CA ALA A 134 13.70 -10.60 9.39
C ALA A 134 12.86 -9.32 9.24
N GLU A 135 13.01 -8.60 8.13
CA GLU A 135 12.19 -7.42 7.82
C GLU A 135 10.73 -7.78 7.54
N TYR A 136 10.49 -8.89 6.84
CA TYR A 136 9.14 -9.39 6.60
C TYR A 136 8.44 -9.74 7.93
N ASP A 137 9.18 -10.39 8.84
CA ASP A 137 8.68 -10.72 10.18
C ASP A 137 8.44 -9.47 11.04
N LEU A 138 9.28 -8.43 10.90
CA LEU A 138 9.15 -7.16 11.63
C LEU A 138 8.00 -6.29 11.12
N MET A 139 7.73 -6.28 9.81
CA MET A 139 6.54 -5.62 9.26
C MET A 139 5.25 -6.29 9.75
N ALA A 140 5.31 -7.58 10.07
CA ALA A 140 4.22 -8.35 10.64
C ALA A 140 4.05 -8.14 12.16
N LEU A 141 5.10 -7.66 12.86
CA LEU A 141 5.11 -7.41 14.30
C LEU A 141 5.15 -5.89 14.58
N ASN A 142 4.23 -5.40 15.40
CA ASN A 142 4.31 -4.03 15.95
C ASN A 142 5.45 -3.94 16.95
N ALA A 143 6.54 -3.31 16.55
CA ALA A 143 7.74 -3.25 17.36
C ALA A 143 7.92 -1.93 18.10
N ASP A 144 8.54 -1.98 19.27
CA ASP A 144 8.94 -0.85 20.10
C ASP A 144 10.00 0.05 19.40
N GLU A 145 10.20 1.27 19.89
CA GLU A 145 11.01 2.32 19.25
C GLU A 145 12.46 1.91 18.94
N GLU A 146 13.12 1.09 19.81
CA GLU A 146 14.44 0.51 19.56
C GLU A 146 14.47 -0.42 18.33
N VAL A 147 13.38 -1.15 18.12
CA VAL A 147 13.19 -2.03 16.98
C VAL A 147 12.90 -1.21 15.71
N ILE A 148 12.24 -0.06 15.85
CA ILE A 148 12.01 0.88 14.73
C ILE A 148 13.35 1.49 14.25
N GLU A 149 14.27 1.88 15.14
CA GLU A 149 15.57 2.41 14.75
C GLU A 149 16.46 1.32 14.10
N LYS A 150 16.42 0.11 14.65
CA LYS A 150 17.11 -1.04 14.07
C LYS A 150 16.53 -1.37 12.69
N SER A 151 15.22 -1.39 12.57
CA SER A 151 14.51 -1.60 11.29
C SER A 151 14.83 -0.52 10.27
N LYS A 152 14.92 0.76 10.64
CA LYS A 152 15.33 1.84 9.73
C LYS A 152 16.75 1.64 9.19
N ARG A 153 17.66 1.12 9.98
CA ARG A 153 19.02 0.80 9.54
C ARG A 153 19.04 -0.40 8.61
N GLU A 154 18.26 -1.43 8.91
CA GLU A 154 18.11 -2.64 8.11
C GLU A 154 17.39 -2.35 6.79
N LEU A 155 16.33 -1.52 6.80
CA LEU A 155 15.65 -0.99 5.63
C LEU A 155 16.59 -0.21 4.70
N GLY A 156 17.47 0.62 5.26
CA GLY A 156 18.47 1.36 4.48
C GLY A 156 19.50 0.42 3.82
N GLN A 157 19.88 -0.67 4.48
CA GLN A 157 20.76 -1.69 3.91
C GLN A 157 20.05 -2.47 2.79
N LEU A 158 18.79 -2.87 3.00
CA LEU A 158 17.99 -3.54 1.99
C LEU A 158 17.77 -2.64 0.76
N GLU A 159 17.44 -1.37 0.96
CA GLU A 159 17.30 -0.41 -0.14
C GLU A 159 18.61 -0.27 -0.93
N ALA A 160 19.76 -0.24 -0.27
CA ALA A 160 21.07 -0.19 -0.92
C ALA A 160 21.33 -1.43 -1.79
N VAL A 161 20.96 -2.62 -1.29
CA VAL A 161 21.12 -3.89 -2.02
C VAL A 161 20.18 -3.96 -3.22
N LEU A 162 18.89 -3.71 -2.99
CA LEU A 162 17.88 -3.72 -4.06
C LEU A 162 18.11 -2.62 -5.09
N GLY A 163 18.60 -1.47 -4.64
CA GLY A 163 18.94 -0.32 -5.49
C GLY A 163 20.31 -0.38 -6.16
N ASN A 164 21.07 -1.46 -6.00
CA ASN A 164 22.34 -1.65 -6.70
C ASN A 164 22.12 -1.70 -8.21
N ASP A 165 22.98 -1.06 -8.99
CA ASP A 165 22.80 -0.90 -10.44
C ASP A 165 22.80 -2.23 -11.20
N ASN A 166 23.57 -3.23 -10.75
CA ASN A 166 23.56 -4.58 -11.32
C ASN A 166 22.22 -5.29 -11.05
N THR A 167 21.68 -5.13 -9.83
CA THR A 167 20.37 -5.67 -9.44
C THR A 167 19.25 -5.04 -10.27
N ILE A 168 19.25 -3.70 -10.35
CA ILE A 168 18.27 -2.94 -11.16
C ILE A 168 18.37 -3.33 -12.64
N ASN A 169 19.58 -3.45 -13.17
CA ASN A 169 19.76 -3.86 -14.55
C ASN A 169 19.19 -5.27 -14.82
N SER A 170 19.50 -6.24 -13.97
CA SER A 170 19.00 -7.61 -14.12
C SER A 170 17.47 -7.66 -13.99
N LEU A 171 16.90 -6.93 -13.02
CA LEU A 171 15.47 -6.80 -12.82
C LEU A 171 14.78 -6.19 -14.05
N VAL A 172 15.30 -5.08 -14.55
CA VAL A 172 14.68 -4.36 -15.67
C VAL A 172 14.79 -5.17 -16.96
N CYS A 173 15.90 -5.87 -17.20
CA CYS A 173 16.02 -6.76 -18.34
C CYS A 173 14.95 -7.87 -18.28
N ASP A 174 14.77 -8.50 -17.12
CA ASP A 174 13.75 -9.55 -16.96
C ASP A 174 12.32 -9.01 -17.12
N ILE A 175 12.03 -7.83 -16.56
CA ILE A 175 10.73 -7.17 -16.73
C ILE A 175 10.44 -6.86 -18.20
N ILE A 176 11.40 -6.28 -18.92
CA ILE A 176 11.24 -5.93 -20.34
C ILE A 176 11.02 -7.20 -21.17
N ASP A 177 11.86 -8.21 -20.97
CA ASP A 177 11.76 -9.49 -21.69
C ASP A 177 10.41 -10.17 -21.45
N HIS A 178 9.99 -10.25 -20.18
CA HIS A 178 8.68 -10.78 -19.83
C HIS A 178 7.53 -9.98 -20.44
N TYR A 179 7.63 -8.64 -20.41
CA TYR A 179 6.57 -7.77 -20.93
C TYR A 179 6.44 -7.93 -22.44
N GLU A 180 7.54 -7.83 -23.19
CA GLU A 180 7.54 -7.93 -24.67
C GLU A 180 7.08 -9.30 -25.15
N ASN A 181 7.52 -10.39 -24.51
CA ASN A 181 7.21 -11.73 -24.93
C ASN A 181 5.84 -12.26 -24.44
N ASN A 182 5.36 -11.82 -23.28
CA ASN A 182 4.21 -12.44 -22.65
C ASN A 182 3.03 -11.49 -22.36
N ARG A 183 3.22 -10.17 -22.42
CA ARG A 183 2.18 -9.22 -21.97
C ARG A 183 1.79 -8.19 -23.01
N GLU A 184 2.69 -7.68 -23.79
CA GLU A 184 2.48 -6.57 -24.71
C GLU A 184 1.30 -6.78 -25.66
N ASN A 185 1.18 -8.01 -26.18
CA ASN A 185 0.14 -8.40 -27.14
C ASN A 185 -1.06 -9.11 -26.49
N LEU A 186 -1.10 -9.21 -25.17
CA LEU A 186 -2.19 -9.84 -24.45
C LEU A 186 -3.19 -8.80 -23.92
N LEU A 187 -4.48 -9.02 -24.13
CA LEU A 187 -5.56 -8.16 -23.64
C LEU A 187 -5.29 -6.67 -23.97
N THR A 188 -5.10 -5.87 -22.93
CA THR A 188 -4.83 -4.42 -23.04
C THR A 188 -3.34 -4.09 -23.09
N GLY A 189 -2.47 -5.08 -22.92
CA GLY A 189 -1.02 -4.91 -22.83
C GLY A 189 -0.56 -4.06 -21.65
N LYS A 190 -1.38 -3.89 -20.61
CA LYS A 190 -1.05 -3.06 -19.45
C LYS A 190 -0.26 -3.83 -18.40
N ALA A 191 0.70 -3.14 -17.77
CA ALA A 191 1.51 -3.65 -16.68
C ALA A 191 1.67 -2.60 -15.59
N MET A 192 1.78 -3.05 -14.34
CA MET A 192 2.08 -2.20 -13.18
C MET A 192 3.33 -2.75 -12.49
N ILE A 193 4.32 -1.90 -12.28
CA ILE A 193 5.54 -2.21 -11.54
C ILE A 193 5.42 -1.52 -10.19
N VAL A 194 5.34 -2.31 -9.12
CA VAL A 194 5.33 -1.80 -7.74
C VAL A 194 6.75 -1.80 -7.23
N ALA A 195 7.32 -0.62 -7.08
CA ALA A 195 8.70 -0.47 -6.62
C ALA A 195 8.74 -0.34 -5.08
N TYR A 196 9.79 -0.88 -4.50
CA TYR A 196 10.02 -0.87 -3.05
C TYR A 196 10.15 0.55 -2.47
N SER A 197 10.84 1.45 -3.19
CA SER A 197 11.03 2.83 -2.76
C SER A 197 11.06 3.80 -3.94
N ARG A 198 10.95 5.09 -3.63
CA ARG A 198 10.99 6.17 -4.65
C ARG A 198 12.30 6.21 -5.43
N PRO A 199 13.49 6.11 -4.78
CA PRO A 199 14.75 6.02 -5.51
C PRO A 199 14.82 4.81 -6.44
N ILE A 200 14.35 3.64 -6.00
CA ILE A 200 14.31 2.43 -6.82
C ILE A 200 13.36 2.60 -8.00
N ALA A 201 12.18 3.20 -7.80
CA ALA A 201 11.24 3.49 -8.88
C ALA A 201 11.88 4.34 -9.99
N MET A 202 12.63 5.38 -9.60
CA MET A 202 13.33 6.26 -10.55
C MET A 202 14.48 5.54 -11.24
N LYS A 203 15.22 4.68 -10.57
CA LYS A 203 16.26 3.86 -11.20
C LYS A 203 15.66 2.89 -12.23
N ILE A 204 14.56 2.22 -11.88
CA ILE A 204 13.82 1.34 -12.81
C ILE A 204 13.36 2.14 -14.04
N TYR A 205 12.74 3.30 -13.84
CA TYR A 205 12.28 4.16 -14.92
C TYR A 205 13.40 4.57 -15.86
N LYS A 206 14.49 5.12 -15.32
CA LYS A 206 15.66 5.52 -16.11
C LYS A 206 16.23 4.32 -16.88
N ARG A 207 16.40 3.18 -16.22
CA ARG A 207 16.96 2.01 -16.86
C ARG A 207 16.07 1.44 -17.96
N ILE A 208 14.75 1.47 -17.80
CA ILE A 208 13.81 1.10 -18.88
C ILE A 208 14.01 2.02 -20.08
N LEU A 209 14.08 3.33 -19.90
CA LEU A 209 14.24 4.27 -21.01
C LEU A 209 15.63 4.21 -21.68
N GLU A 210 16.68 3.85 -20.94
CA GLU A 210 17.99 3.56 -21.53
C GLU A 210 17.95 2.35 -22.45
N LEU A 211 17.26 1.28 -22.05
CA LEU A 211 17.14 0.04 -22.83
C LEU A 211 16.08 0.15 -23.93
N ARG A 212 15.07 0.98 -23.74
CA ARG A 212 13.96 1.20 -24.69
C ARG A 212 13.62 2.69 -24.79
N PRO A 213 14.44 3.48 -25.51
CA PRO A 213 14.21 4.91 -25.64
C PRO A 213 12.84 5.28 -26.24
N THR A 214 12.27 4.40 -27.04
CA THR A 214 10.96 4.59 -27.67
C THR A 214 9.79 4.46 -26.69
N TRP A 215 10.04 4.00 -25.46
CA TRP A 215 8.99 3.79 -24.45
C TRP A 215 8.68 5.04 -23.59
N THR A 216 9.19 6.21 -23.96
CA THR A 216 8.97 7.45 -23.21
C THR A 216 7.49 7.74 -22.95
N GLU A 217 6.61 7.50 -23.93
CA GLU A 217 5.16 7.66 -23.77
C GLU A 217 4.47 6.41 -23.21
N LYS A 218 5.14 5.26 -23.25
CA LYS A 218 4.61 3.97 -22.82
C LYS A 218 4.71 3.78 -21.32
N VAL A 219 5.70 4.38 -20.66
CA VAL A 219 5.99 4.22 -19.22
C VAL A 219 5.74 5.51 -18.48
N GLY A 220 4.95 5.43 -17.39
CA GLY A 220 4.72 6.57 -16.49
C GLY A 220 5.08 6.22 -15.05
N VAL A 221 5.53 7.22 -14.28
CA VAL A 221 5.85 7.09 -12.85
C VAL A 221 4.81 7.80 -12.02
N VAL A 222 4.25 7.10 -11.04
CA VAL A 222 3.23 7.63 -10.12
C VAL A 222 3.65 7.36 -8.68
N MET A 223 4.08 8.40 -8.01
CA MET A 223 4.48 8.36 -6.60
C MET A 223 4.27 9.71 -5.93
N THR A 224 4.38 9.77 -4.61
CA THR A 224 4.32 11.03 -3.85
C THR A 224 5.48 11.93 -4.24
N SER A 225 5.29 13.25 -4.19
CA SER A 225 6.34 14.26 -4.39
C SER A 225 6.77 14.83 -3.04
N SER A 226 8.04 15.19 -2.92
CA SER A 226 8.61 15.89 -1.77
C SER A 226 9.29 17.19 -2.21
N ASN A 227 9.34 18.19 -1.32
CA ASN A 227 10.04 19.43 -1.58
C ASN A 227 11.55 19.22 -1.79
N ASN A 228 12.10 18.15 -1.21
CA ASN A 228 13.51 17.81 -1.29
C ASN A 228 13.87 16.95 -2.51
N ASP A 229 12.89 16.68 -3.41
CA ASP A 229 13.16 15.89 -4.60
C ASP A 229 14.09 16.63 -5.56
N PRO A 230 15.01 15.92 -6.24
CA PRO A 230 15.80 16.47 -7.33
C PRO A 230 14.88 17.08 -8.41
N GLU A 231 15.32 18.14 -9.05
CA GLU A 231 14.51 18.86 -10.05
C GLU A 231 14.08 17.94 -11.21
N GLU A 232 14.95 17.04 -11.63
CA GLU A 232 14.65 16.02 -12.62
C GLU A 232 13.48 15.12 -12.22
N TRP A 233 13.39 14.75 -10.93
CA TRP A 233 12.27 13.94 -10.42
C TRP A 233 10.97 14.72 -10.43
N LYS A 234 11.01 16.01 -10.07
CA LYS A 234 9.81 16.86 -10.07
C LYS A 234 9.17 16.96 -11.44
N GLN A 235 10.00 17.01 -12.50
CA GLN A 235 9.52 17.02 -13.88
C GLN A 235 8.82 15.71 -14.27
N ILE A 236 9.34 14.57 -13.83
CA ILE A 236 8.80 13.24 -14.13
C ILE A 236 7.55 12.95 -13.30
N ILE A 237 7.60 13.20 -11.98
CA ILE A 237 6.50 12.92 -11.05
C ILE A 237 5.33 13.89 -11.27
N GLY A 238 5.65 15.15 -11.56
CA GLY A 238 4.69 16.21 -11.76
C GLY A 238 3.83 16.52 -10.53
N ASN A 239 2.81 17.33 -10.76
CA ASN A 239 1.83 17.73 -9.74
C ASN A 239 0.61 16.78 -9.73
N LYS A 240 -0.38 17.09 -8.89
CA LYS A 240 -1.64 16.32 -8.78
C LYS A 240 -2.39 16.22 -10.12
N HIS A 241 -2.37 17.29 -10.93
CA HIS A 241 -3.03 17.28 -12.24
C HIS A 241 -2.35 16.30 -13.20
N HIS A 242 -1.01 16.33 -13.27
CA HIS A 242 -0.22 15.40 -14.07
C HIS A 242 -0.50 13.92 -13.67
N LYS A 243 -0.55 13.61 -12.37
CA LYS A 243 -0.87 12.27 -11.90
C LYS A 243 -2.27 11.82 -12.30
N ASN A 244 -3.24 12.73 -12.26
CA ASN A 244 -4.61 12.45 -12.74
C ASN A 244 -4.66 12.21 -14.25
N GLU A 245 -3.84 12.92 -15.03
CA GLU A 245 -3.72 12.67 -16.47
C GLU A 245 -3.07 11.33 -16.77
N LEU A 246 -2.00 10.95 -16.05
CA LEU A 246 -1.41 9.62 -16.15
C LEU A 246 -2.43 8.53 -15.80
N ALA A 247 -3.27 8.75 -14.78
CA ALA A 247 -4.33 7.82 -14.41
C ALA A 247 -5.37 7.66 -15.54
N LYS A 248 -5.78 8.76 -16.19
CA LYS A 248 -6.68 8.72 -17.35
C LYS A 248 -6.05 7.98 -18.52
N LYS A 249 -4.80 8.33 -18.86
CA LYS A 249 -4.05 7.64 -19.92
C LYS A 249 -3.90 6.15 -19.65
N PHE A 250 -3.59 5.78 -18.41
CA PHE A 250 -3.44 4.36 -18.04
C PHE A 250 -4.78 3.60 -18.08
N LYS A 251 -5.91 4.25 -17.77
CA LYS A 251 -7.26 3.65 -17.90
C LYS A 251 -7.68 3.50 -19.36
N ASP A 252 -7.29 4.41 -20.23
CA ASP A 252 -7.62 4.37 -21.66
C ASP A 252 -6.82 3.29 -22.38
N ASN A 253 -7.54 2.32 -22.98
CA ASN A 253 -6.92 1.22 -23.70
C ASN A 253 -6.32 1.66 -25.06
N SER A 254 -6.74 2.78 -25.61
CA SER A 254 -6.20 3.36 -26.85
C SER A 254 -4.94 4.19 -26.63
N SER A 255 -4.66 4.55 -25.38
CA SER A 255 -3.48 5.34 -25.00
C SER A 255 -2.17 4.58 -25.24
N ALA A 256 -1.13 5.32 -25.60
CA ALA A 256 0.24 4.79 -25.68
C ALA A 256 0.78 4.32 -24.33
N MET A 257 0.31 4.91 -23.22
CA MET A 257 0.74 4.54 -21.87
C MET A 257 0.23 3.14 -21.50
N LYS A 258 1.15 2.21 -21.31
CA LYS A 258 0.87 0.81 -21.00
C LYS A 258 1.49 0.34 -19.68
N ILE A 259 2.54 0.99 -19.22
CA ILE A 259 3.30 0.59 -18.04
C ILE A 259 3.26 1.71 -17.00
N ALA A 260 2.82 1.40 -15.79
CA ALA A 260 2.86 2.31 -14.65
C ALA A 260 3.86 1.80 -13.60
N ILE A 261 4.81 2.66 -13.19
CA ILE A 261 5.71 2.40 -12.07
C ILE A 261 5.14 3.17 -10.88
N VAL A 262 4.85 2.46 -9.79
CA VAL A 262 4.18 3.03 -8.62
C VAL A 262 4.94 2.73 -7.33
N VAL A 263 4.80 3.66 -6.36
CA VAL A 263 5.28 3.48 -4.98
C VAL A 263 4.15 3.90 -4.06
N ASP A 264 3.61 3.00 -3.27
CA ASP A 264 2.52 3.22 -2.29
C ASP A 264 1.24 3.88 -2.86
N MET A 265 1.19 4.07 -4.16
CA MET A 265 0.05 4.69 -4.86
C MET A 265 -0.60 3.69 -5.82
N TRP A 266 -1.89 3.89 -6.07
CA TRP A 266 -2.69 3.06 -6.97
C TRP A 266 -2.80 1.58 -6.55
N LEU A 267 -2.41 1.24 -5.33
CA LEU A 267 -2.50 -0.13 -4.81
C LEU A 267 -3.86 -0.43 -4.17
N SER A 268 -4.68 0.60 -3.91
CA SER A 268 -6.05 0.39 -3.44
C SER A 268 -6.99 0.11 -4.62
N LEU A 269 -8.03 -0.69 -4.37
CA LEU A 269 -9.05 -1.07 -5.36
C LEU A 269 -9.70 0.13 -6.06
N ILE A 270 -9.71 1.32 -5.42
CA ILE A 270 -10.27 2.55 -5.97
C ILE A 270 -9.40 3.14 -7.09
N HIS A 271 -8.10 2.87 -7.06
CA HIS A 271 -7.12 3.44 -7.99
C HIS A 271 -6.69 2.47 -9.08
N ILE A 272 -6.74 1.17 -8.81
CA ILE A 272 -6.56 0.15 -9.84
C ILE A 272 -7.76 0.27 -10.76
N SER A 273 -7.50 0.48 -12.05
CA SER A 273 -8.54 0.47 -13.07
C SER A 273 -9.54 -0.64 -12.76
N GLU A 274 -10.83 -0.29 -12.73
CA GLU A 274 -11.89 -1.30 -12.68
C GLU A 274 -11.51 -2.47 -13.57
N PRO A 275 -11.64 -3.72 -13.11
CA PRO A 275 -11.51 -4.85 -14.00
C PRO A 275 -12.46 -4.55 -15.15
N THR A 276 -11.90 -4.38 -16.33
CA THR A 276 -12.70 -4.07 -17.52
C THR A 276 -13.82 -5.07 -17.56
N ARG A 277 -15.06 -4.61 -17.35
CA ARG A 277 -16.23 -5.45 -17.56
C ARG A 277 -16.05 -6.05 -18.94
N PRO A 278 -16.14 -7.37 -19.11
CA PRO A 278 -16.18 -7.92 -20.43
C PRO A 278 -17.37 -7.23 -21.14
N LEU A 279 -17.08 -6.50 -22.21
CA LEU A 279 -18.11 -6.09 -23.14
C LEU A 279 -18.63 -7.42 -23.69
N TYR A 280 -19.80 -7.83 -23.22
CA TYR A 280 -20.57 -8.83 -23.90
C TYR A 280 -20.99 -8.22 -25.23
N ILE A 281 -20.44 -8.73 -26.31
CA ILE A 281 -21.01 -8.59 -27.65
C ILE A 281 -21.93 -9.77 -27.86
#